data_fd3e3949c6131c982a8aad52a3fa10e4
#
_entry.id   fd3e3949c6131c982a8aad52a3fa10e4
#
_cell.length_a   1.000
_cell.length_b   1.000
_cell.length_c   1.000
_cell.angle_alpha   90.00
_cell.angle_beta   90.00
_cell.angle_gamma   90.00
#
_symmetry.space_group_name_H-M   'P 1'
#
loop_
_entity.id
_entity.type
_entity.pdbx_description
1 polymer ?
#
loop_
_entity_poly.entity_id
_entity_poly.type
_entity_poly.pdbx_seq_one_letter_code
_entity_poly.pdbx_strand_id
1 'polypeptide(L)'
;MVRKSITIVGSRDVDRQTVRGLFEQHLSPYLHQRRTWLLGSARGVDQWAVEWLLEQSESCWLVIPYTLAGQPQWVQSWFAEVERVVELQLPRRKTASYFRNQYMVGLSQVVFGFWSGKGGGTIKTLRHALRKRREVHGIPVSMIEEVDGQDLQDSQDEQWAK
;
A
#
# COMPACT_ATOMS: atom_id res chain seq x y z
N MET A 1 -16.44 1.91 19.28
CA MET A 1 -14.98 1.65 19.18
C MET A 1 -14.52 1.87 17.75
N VAL A 2 -13.58 2.77 17.55
CA VAL A 2 -12.99 2.99 16.23
C VAL A 2 -12.08 1.79 15.92
N ARG A 3 -12.35 1.10 14.80
CA ARG A 3 -11.45 0.02 14.35
C ARG A 3 -10.08 0.60 14.04
N LYS A 4 -9.03 -0.04 14.50
CA LYS A 4 -7.68 0.29 14.08
C LYS A 4 -7.53 0.03 12.59
N SER A 5 -6.88 0.93 11.88
CA SER A 5 -6.71 0.82 10.44
C SER A 5 -5.24 0.73 10.07
N ILE A 6 -4.97 -0.08 9.05
CA ILE A 6 -3.64 -0.22 8.45
C ILE A 6 -3.72 0.20 6.99
N THR A 7 -2.84 1.09 6.58
CA THR A 7 -2.68 1.46 5.19
C THR A 7 -1.51 0.70 4.58
N ILE A 8 -1.70 0.19 3.37
CA ILE A 8 -0.63 -0.38 2.56
C ILE A 8 -0.45 0.51 1.32
N VAL A 9 0.78 0.93 1.07
CA VAL A 9 1.17 1.62 -0.14
C VAL A 9 2.38 0.91 -0.74
N GLY A 10 2.64 1.13 -2.02
CA GLY A 10 3.80 0.50 -2.62
C GLY A 10 3.99 0.78 -4.10
N SER A 11 5.07 0.25 -4.63
CA SER A 11 5.49 0.41 -6.00
C SER A 11 4.58 -0.33 -6.97
N ARG A 12 4.50 0.20 -8.20
CA ARG A 12 3.65 -0.35 -9.25
C ARG A 12 4.32 -1.49 -10.03
N ASP A 13 5.63 -1.49 -10.07
CA ASP A 13 6.48 -2.39 -10.85
C ASP A 13 7.06 -3.51 -9.99
N VAL A 14 6.20 -4.28 -9.36
CA VAL A 14 6.60 -5.38 -8.48
C VAL A 14 6.06 -6.71 -8.99
N ASP A 15 6.84 -7.76 -8.78
CA ASP A 15 6.42 -9.12 -9.06
C ASP A 15 5.41 -9.60 -8.02
N ARG A 16 4.31 -10.18 -8.50
CA ARG A 16 3.22 -10.69 -7.64
C ARG A 16 3.71 -11.68 -6.61
N GLN A 17 4.48 -12.66 -7.03
CA GLN A 17 4.95 -13.74 -6.16
C GLN A 17 5.92 -13.21 -5.09
N THR A 18 6.83 -12.36 -5.47
CA THR A 18 7.80 -11.74 -4.56
C THR A 18 7.11 -10.92 -3.49
N VAL A 19 6.18 -10.06 -3.88
CA VAL A 19 5.49 -9.19 -2.91
C VAL A 19 4.53 -9.97 -2.02
N ARG A 20 3.90 -11.02 -2.52
CA ARG A 20 3.05 -11.89 -1.70
C ARG A 20 3.86 -12.59 -0.60
N GLY A 21 5.08 -13.02 -0.89
CA GLY A 21 6.01 -13.56 0.12
C GLY A 21 6.32 -12.55 1.22
N LEU A 22 6.49 -11.28 0.85
CA LEU A 22 6.70 -10.19 1.81
C LEU A 22 5.43 -9.90 2.64
N PHE A 23 4.26 -9.99 2.06
CA PHE A 23 3.01 -9.87 2.82
C PHE A 23 2.90 -10.96 3.87
N GLU A 24 3.17 -12.21 3.51
CA GLU A 24 3.21 -13.34 4.45
C GLU A 24 4.16 -13.04 5.62
N GLN A 25 5.35 -12.56 5.33
CA GLN A 25 6.37 -12.30 6.33
C GLN A 25 6.01 -11.13 7.25
N HIS A 26 5.53 -10.02 6.69
CA HIS A 26 5.41 -8.76 7.41
C HIS A 26 3.99 -8.44 7.88
N LEU A 27 2.97 -8.91 7.18
CA LEU A 27 1.58 -8.58 7.50
C LEU A 27 0.88 -9.67 8.31
N SER A 28 1.35 -10.92 8.28
CA SER A 28 0.71 -12.02 9.00
C SER A 28 0.48 -11.75 10.48
N PRO A 29 1.39 -11.08 11.23
CA PRO A 29 1.15 -10.75 12.63
C PRO A 29 -0.05 -9.82 12.88
N TYR A 30 -0.53 -9.13 11.85
CA TYR A 30 -1.64 -8.17 11.95
C TYR A 30 -2.98 -8.77 11.51
N LEU A 31 -2.99 -10.01 11.02
CA LEU A 31 -4.22 -10.68 10.57
C LEU A 31 -5.15 -11.03 11.73
N HIS A 32 -6.44 -11.10 11.45
CA HIS A 32 -7.49 -11.56 12.38
C HIS A 32 -7.59 -10.74 13.68
N GLN A 33 -7.27 -9.45 13.61
CA GLN A 33 -7.32 -8.53 14.74
C GLN A 33 -8.43 -7.48 14.62
N ARG A 34 -9.43 -7.74 13.80
CA ARG A 34 -10.55 -6.82 13.53
C ARG A 34 -10.08 -5.44 13.08
N ARG A 35 -9.10 -5.41 12.21
CA ARG A 35 -8.59 -4.18 11.61
C ARG A 35 -9.23 -3.93 10.26
N THR A 36 -9.26 -2.68 9.84
CA THR A 36 -9.61 -2.31 8.47
C THR A 36 -8.32 -2.03 7.70
N TRP A 37 -8.19 -2.62 6.53
CA TRP A 37 -7.05 -2.42 5.65
C TRP A 37 -7.44 -1.42 4.57
N LEU A 38 -6.67 -0.34 4.45
CA LEU A 38 -6.89 0.72 3.48
C LEU A 38 -5.90 0.56 2.34
N LEU A 39 -6.41 0.46 1.13
CA LEU A 39 -5.64 0.19 -0.07
C LEU A 39 -6.03 1.15 -1.18
N GLY A 40 -5.05 1.56 -1.95
CA GLY A 40 -5.29 2.35 -3.15
C GLY A 40 -5.71 1.50 -4.34
N SER A 41 -5.77 2.13 -5.49
CA SER A 41 -6.23 1.53 -6.75
C SER A 41 -5.14 1.46 -7.81
N ALA A 42 -3.86 1.56 -7.43
CA ALA A 42 -2.76 1.40 -8.35
C ALA A 42 -2.46 -0.08 -8.63
N ARG A 43 -1.87 -0.35 -9.77
CA ARG A 43 -1.33 -1.69 -10.06
C ARG A 43 -0.15 -1.99 -9.11
N GLY A 44 0.30 -3.24 -9.10
CA GLY A 44 1.43 -3.65 -8.29
C GLY A 44 1.04 -3.94 -6.85
N VAL A 45 1.70 -3.31 -5.89
CA VAL A 45 1.50 -3.60 -4.46
C VAL A 45 0.03 -3.49 -4.06
N ASP A 46 -0.67 -2.42 -4.44
CA ASP A 46 -2.10 -2.26 -4.12
C ASP A 46 -2.93 -3.45 -4.61
N GLN A 47 -2.74 -3.81 -5.86
CA GLN A 47 -3.46 -4.92 -6.52
C GLN A 47 -3.23 -6.25 -5.82
N TRP A 48 -1.99 -6.59 -5.56
CA TRP A 48 -1.62 -7.88 -4.96
C TRP A 48 -1.96 -7.92 -3.47
N ALA A 49 -1.97 -6.78 -2.79
CA ALA A 49 -2.39 -6.71 -1.39
C ALA A 49 -3.89 -6.95 -1.22
N VAL A 50 -4.73 -6.38 -2.09
CA VAL A 50 -6.18 -6.66 -2.09
C VAL A 50 -6.43 -8.15 -2.28
N GLU A 51 -5.81 -8.75 -3.28
CA GLU A 51 -5.94 -10.19 -3.55
C GLU A 51 -5.56 -11.02 -2.32
N TRP A 52 -4.41 -10.77 -1.76
CA TRP A 52 -3.90 -11.53 -0.62
C TRP A 52 -4.76 -11.37 0.64
N LEU A 53 -5.17 -10.14 0.96
CA LEU A 53 -5.99 -9.85 2.13
C LEU A 53 -7.38 -10.46 2.03
N LEU A 54 -8.00 -10.44 0.86
CA LEU A 54 -9.30 -11.10 0.65
C LEU A 54 -9.19 -12.61 0.80
N GLU A 55 -8.10 -13.22 0.35
CA GLU A 55 -7.83 -14.64 0.61
C GLU A 55 -7.71 -14.94 2.10
N GLN A 56 -7.24 -14.00 2.90
CA GLN A 56 -7.15 -14.12 4.37
C GLN A 56 -8.47 -13.76 5.08
N SER A 57 -9.52 -13.47 4.35
CA SER A 57 -10.82 -13.04 4.89
C SER A 57 -10.76 -11.74 5.67
N GLU A 58 -9.85 -10.84 5.30
CA GLU A 58 -9.69 -9.54 5.94
C GLU A 58 -10.65 -8.49 5.35
N SER A 59 -10.97 -7.49 6.15
CA SER A 59 -11.82 -6.37 5.74
C SER A 59 -10.99 -5.29 5.06
N CYS A 60 -11.23 -5.08 3.76
CA CYS A 60 -10.51 -4.13 2.92
C CYS A 60 -11.41 -2.97 2.49
N TRP A 61 -10.86 -1.78 2.49
CA TRP A 61 -11.41 -0.61 1.84
C TRP A 61 -10.53 -0.23 0.66
N LEU A 62 -11.14 -0.06 -0.51
CA LEU A 62 -10.47 0.51 -1.68
C LEU A 62 -10.71 2.02 -1.67
N VAL A 63 -9.63 2.78 -1.64
CA VAL A 63 -9.69 4.25 -1.72
C VAL A 63 -9.24 4.68 -3.10
N ILE A 64 -10.14 5.24 -3.85
CA ILE A 64 -9.97 5.59 -5.26
C ILE A 64 -9.84 7.11 -5.39
N PRO A 65 -8.83 7.65 -6.11
CA PRO A 65 -8.69 9.09 -6.24
C PRO A 65 -9.81 9.73 -7.07
N TYR A 66 -10.45 8.98 -7.95
CA TYR A 66 -11.49 9.46 -8.87
C TYR A 66 -12.82 8.77 -8.57
N THR A 67 -13.42 8.14 -9.58
CA THR A 67 -14.63 7.34 -9.46
C THR A 67 -14.36 5.90 -9.86
N LEU A 68 -15.14 4.96 -9.38
CA LEU A 68 -14.98 3.53 -9.69
C LEU A 68 -15.09 3.26 -11.20
N ALA A 69 -16.00 3.93 -11.89
CA ALA A 69 -16.20 3.74 -13.33
C ALA A 69 -14.97 4.04 -14.18
N GLY A 70 -14.09 4.92 -13.72
CA GLY A 70 -12.84 5.27 -14.41
C GLY A 70 -11.64 4.41 -14.05
N GLN A 71 -11.82 3.36 -13.25
CA GLN A 71 -10.74 2.54 -12.75
C GLN A 71 -10.43 1.35 -13.67
N PRO A 72 -9.21 0.77 -13.58
CA PRO A 72 -8.87 -0.45 -14.30
C PRO A 72 -9.79 -1.62 -13.97
N GLN A 73 -9.87 -2.59 -14.88
CA GLN A 73 -10.75 -3.75 -14.72
C GLN A 73 -10.49 -4.53 -13.42
N TRP A 74 -9.26 -4.63 -12.97
CA TRP A 74 -8.96 -5.35 -11.73
C TRP A 74 -9.59 -4.69 -10.50
N VAL A 75 -9.65 -3.35 -10.47
CA VAL A 75 -10.32 -2.61 -9.39
C VAL A 75 -11.82 -2.87 -9.44
N GLN A 76 -12.40 -2.82 -10.64
CA GLN A 76 -13.83 -3.06 -10.82
C GLN A 76 -14.22 -4.50 -10.48
N SER A 77 -13.35 -5.48 -10.73
CA SER A 77 -13.63 -6.88 -10.38
C SER A 77 -13.64 -7.13 -8.88
N TRP A 78 -12.90 -6.35 -8.08
CA TRP A 78 -12.83 -6.53 -6.63
C TRP A 78 -13.85 -5.73 -5.83
N PHE A 79 -14.53 -4.74 -6.43
CA PHE A 79 -15.37 -3.81 -5.67
C PHE A 79 -16.50 -4.51 -4.89
N ALA A 80 -17.03 -5.60 -5.40
CA ALA A 80 -18.10 -6.36 -4.75
C ALA A 80 -17.62 -7.22 -3.56
N GLU A 81 -16.32 -7.47 -3.49
CA GLU A 81 -15.71 -8.32 -2.47
C GLU A 81 -15.08 -7.56 -1.31
N VAL A 82 -14.81 -6.27 -1.51
CA VAL A 82 -14.29 -5.41 -0.44
C VAL A 82 -15.44 -4.88 0.41
N GLU A 83 -15.12 -4.53 1.65
CA GLU A 83 -16.13 -3.99 2.58
C GLU A 83 -16.65 -2.63 2.12
N ARG A 84 -15.78 -1.80 1.54
CA ARG A 84 -16.13 -0.43 1.13
C ARG A 84 -15.24 0.06 0.00
N VAL A 85 -15.83 0.86 -0.88
CA VAL A 85 -15.12 1.66 -1.87
C VAL A 85 -15.33 3.13 -1.53
N VAL A 86 -14.23 3.88 -1.39
CA VAL A 86 -14.26 5.32 -1.14
C VAL A 86 -13.80 6.04 -2.40
N GLU A 87 -14.71 6.78 -3.02
CA GLU A 87 -14.44 7.58 -4.21
C GLU A 87 -14.16 9.02 -3.78
N LEU A 88 -12.91 9.48 -3.87
CA LEU A 88 -12.53 10.82 -3.42
C LEU A 88 -12.92 11.92 -4.40
N GLN A 89 -13.16 11.57 -5.67
CA GLN A 89 -13.55 12.50 -6.72
C GLN A 89 -12.57 13.69 -6.85
N LEU A 90 -11.27 13.40 -6.74
CA LEU A 90 -10.23 14.41 -6.88
C LEU A 90 -10.11 14.87 -8.34
N PRO A 91 -9.64 16.10 -8.58
CA PRO A 91 -9.27 16.52 -9.93
C PRO A 91 -8.20 15.61 -10.52
N ARG A 92 -8.27 15.33 -11.84
CA ARG A 92 -7.27 14.52 -12.54
C ARG A 92 -5.96 15.27 -12.63
N ARG A 93 -5.03 14.95 -11.77
CA ARG A 93 -3.67 15.53 -11.68
C ARG A 93 -2.67 14.43 -11.35
N LYS A 94 -1.40 14.66 -11.69
CA LYS A 94 -0.31 13.75 -11.34
C LYS A 94 -0.21 13.49 -9.82
N THR A 95 -0.66 14.43 -9.00
CA THR A 95 -0.62 14.36 -7.54
C THR A 95 -1.82 13.66 -6.91
N ALA A 96 -2.83 13.28 -7.69
CA ALA A 96 -4.06 12.71 -7.13
C ALA A 96 -3.82 11.43 -6.32
N SER A 97 -2.95 10.53 -6.79
CA SER A 97 -2.59 9.32 -6.04
C SER A 97 -1.90 9.64 -4.72
N TYR A 98 -1.09 10.68 -4.67
CA TYR A 98 -0.44 11.12 -3.43
C TYR A 98 -1.47 11.67 -2.43
N PHE A 99 -2.41 12.49 -2.87
CA PHE A 99 -3.49 12.98 -2.02
C PHE A 99 -4.38 11.84 -1.50
N ARG A 100 -4.67 10.84 -2.35
CA ARG A 100 -5.36 9.63 -1.92
C ARG A 100 -4.58 8.92 -0.81
N ASN A 101 -3.27 8.79 -0.96
CA ASN A 101 -2.42 8.18 0.07
C ASN A 101 -2.43 8.98 1.38
N GLN A 102 -2.40 10.32 1.30
CA GLN A 102 -2.51 11.16 2.50
C GLN A 102 -3.84 10.96 3.23
N TYR A 103 -4.94 10.81 2.48
CA TYR A 103 -6.23 10.49 3.04
C TYR A 103 -6.20 9.18 3.84
N MET A 104 -5.63 8.12 3.26
CA MET A 104 -5.50 6.83 3.93
C MET A 104 -4.62 6.93 5.18
N VAL A 105 -3.50 7.62 5.11
CA VAL A 105 -2.62 7.84 6.26
C VAL A 105 -3.36 8.56 7.39
N GLY A 106 -4.19 9.54 7.06
CA GLY A 106 -4.99 10.26 8.05
C GLY A 106 -5.94 9.37 8.84
N LEU A 107 -6.41 8.28 8.25
CA LEU A 107 -7.31 7.32 8.88
C LEU A 107 -6.59 6.18 9.61
N SER A 108 -5.28 6.03 9.43
CA SER A 108 -4.55 4.85 9.86
C SER A 108 -3.70 5.08 11.09
N GLN A 109 -3.50 4.04 11.89
CA GLN A 109 -2.54 3.99 12.97
C GLN A 109 -1.21 3.40 12.52
N VAL A 110 -1.24 2.51 11.52
CA VAL A 110 -0.08 1.80 10.99
C VAL A 110 -0.03 1.97 9.47
N VAL A 111 1.14 2.23 8.92
CA VAL A 111 1.36 2.36 7.49
C VAL A 111 2.51 1.46 7.07
N PHE A 112 2.25 0.57 6.12
CA PHE A 112 3.25 -0.26 5.46
C PHE A 112 3.52 0.29 4.06
N GLY A 113 4.78 0.40 3.70
CA GLY A 113 5.19 0.73 2.34
C GLY A 113 6.12 -0.32 1.79
N PHE A 114 5.77 -0.88 0.63
CA PHE A 114 6.59 -1.86 -0.09
C PHE A 114 7.19 -1.18 -1.32
N TRP A 115 8.48 -0.91 -1.29
CA TRP A 115 9.14 -0.06 -2.28
C TRP A 115 10.21 -0.80 -3.06
N SER A 116 10.14 -0.71 -4.40
CA SER A 116 11.08 -1.36 -5.33
C SER A 116 12.38 -0.59 -5.56
N GLY A 117 12.52 0.60 -5.01
CA GLY A 117 13.64 1.49 -5.27
C GLY A 117 13.40 2.46 -6.44
N LYS A 118 12.29 2.31 -7.16
CA LYS A 118 11.92 3.18 -8.29
C LYS A 118 10.69 4.02 -7.95
N GLY A 119 10.71 5.28 -8.39
CA GLY A 119 9.63 6.23 -8.15
C GLY A 119 9.62 6.78 -6.73
N GLY A 120 8.92 7.88 -6.51
CA GLY A 120 8.94 8.63 -5.27
C GLY A 120 7.65 8.59 -4.45
N GLY A 121 6.56 8.08 -5.01
CA GLY A 121 5.24 8.14 -4.36
C GLY A 121 5.15 7.39 -3.04
N THR A 122 5.70 6.19 -2.99
CA THR A 122 5.74 5.37 -1.78
C THR A 122 6.56 6.04 -0.68
N ILE A 123 7.76 6.50 -1.00
CA ILE A 123 8.64 7.17 -0.04
C ILE A 123 8.02 8.46 0.49
N LYS A 124 7.43 9.26 -0.38
CA LYS A 124 6.72 10.49 0.04
C LYS A 124 5.59 10.19 1.02
N THR A 125 4.84 9.12 0.78
CA THR A 125 3.74 8.68 1.64
C THR A 125 4.27 8.22 3.00
N LEU A 126 5.35 7.46 3.03
CA LEU A 126 5.96 6.99 4.27
C LEU A 126 6.52 8.16 5.10
N ARG A 127 7.15 9.13 4.45
CA ARG A 127 7.61 10.36 5.12
C ARG A 127 6.44 11.17 5.69
N HIS A 128 5.34 11.26 4.95
CA HIS A 128 4.13 11.91 5.44
C HIS A 128 3.58 11.20 6.68
N ALA A 129 3.54 9.87 6.66
CA ALA A 129 3.08 9.07 7.80
C ALA A 129 3.97 9.27 9.04
N LEU A 130 5.28 9.36 8.87
CA LEU A 130 6.21 9.68 9.96
C LEU A 130 5.93 11.06 10.56
N ARG A 131 5.72 12.08 9.71
CA ARG A 131 5.35 13.42 10.19
C ARG A 131 4.02 13.42 10.96
N LYS A 132 3.11 12.55 10.62
CA LYS A 132 1.82 12.36 11.31
C LYS A 132 1.92 11.42 12.52
N ARG A 133 3.13 10.98 12.88
CA ARG A 133 3.41 10.11 14.03
C ARG A 133 2.68 8.77 13.97
N ARG A 134 2.53 8.21 12.78
CA ARG A 134 2.03 6.84 12.59
C ARG A 134 3.14 5.83 12.86
N GLU A 135 2.76 4.60 13.21
CA GLU A 135 3.69 3.48 13.16
C GLU A 135 3.96 3.19 11.68
N VAL A 136 5.22 3.21 11.27
CA VAL A 136 5.59 3.14 9.86
C VAL A 136 6.58 2.02 9.62
N HIS A 137 6.30 1.19 8.63
CA HIS A 137 7.17 0.09 8.20
C HIS A 137 7.47 0.24 6.71
N GLY A 138 8.72 0.49 6.37
CA GLY A 138 9.21 0.50 5.00
C GLY A 138 9.89 -0.82 4.68
N ILE A 139 9.38 -1.53 3.68
CA ILE A 139 9.85 -2.85 3.31
C ILE A 139 10.36 -2.80 1.88
N PRO A 140 11.65 -3.14 1.66
CA PRO A 140 12.21 -3.20 0.32
C PRO A 140 11.64 -4.40 -0.44
N VAL A 141 11.29 -4.16 -1.70
CA VAL A 141 10.94 -5.22 -2.64
C VAL A 141 12.12 -5.41 -3.57
N SER A 142 12.85 -6.52 -3.40
CA SER A 142 13.93 -6.83 -4.30
C SER A 142 13.38 -7.18 -5.69
N MET A 143 13.90 -6.51 -6.71
CA MET A 143 13.71 -6.91 -8.09
C MET A 143 14.56 -8.16 -8.34
N ILE A 144 14.08 -9.07 -9.20
CA ILE A 144 14.64 -10.41 -9.44
C ILE A 144 16.00 -10.40 -10.19
N GLU A 145 16.73 -9.33 -10.19
CA GLU A 145 18.13 -9.36 -10.63
C GLU A 145 18.99 -9.59 -9.42
N GLU A 146 19.88 -10.58 -9.50
CA GLU A 146 20.90 -10.89 -8.51
C GLU A 146 21.79 -9.67 -8.25
N VAL A 147 21.28 -8.74 -7.48
CA VAL A 147 22.11 -7.71 -6.87
C VAL A 147 22.50 -8.25 -5.51
N ASP A 148 23.78 -8.21 -5.20
CA ASP A 148 24.30 -8.59 -3.89
C ASP A 148 23.48 -7.89 -2.80
N GLY A 149 22.88 -8.68 -1.90
CA GLY A 149 21.94 -8.17 -0.91
C GLY A 149 22.50 -7.09 0.02
N GLN A 150 23.80 -6.89 0.02
CA GLN A 150 24.49 -5.89 0.82
C GLN A 150 24.34 -4.46 0.25
N ASP A 151 24.41 -4.31 -1.08
CA ASP A 151 24.27 -3.02 -1.74
C ASP A 151 22.83 -2.49 -1.68
N LEU A 152 21.84 -3.39 -1.62
CA LEU A 152 20.43 -3.03 -1.48
C LEU A 152 20.11 -2.50 -0.07
N GLN A 153 20.69 -3.08 0.95
CA GLN A 153 20.44 -2.70 2.35
C GLN A 153 20.95 -1.28 2.65
N ASP A 154 22.18 -0.99 2.23
CA ASP A 154 22.81 0.31 2.48
C ASP A 154 22.08 1.46 1.78
N SER A 155 21.64 1.26 0.54
CA SER A 155 20.90 2.29 -0.21
C SER A 155 19.47 2.53 0.33
N GLN A 156 18.87 1.54 0.97
CA GLN A 156 17.52 1.63 1.51
C GLN A 156 17.49 2.34 2.87
N ASP A 157 18.44 2.03 3.73
CA ASP A 157 18.55 2.67 5.04
C ASP A 157 18.81 4.17 4.90
N GLU A 158 19.61 4.59 3.92
CA GLU A 158 19.86 6.01 3.64
C GLU A 158 18.62 6.75 3.11
N GLN A 159 17.85 6.12 2.21
CA GLN A 159 16.67 6.74 1.62
C GLN A 159 15.46 6.72 2.56
N TRP A 160 15.37 5.71 3.38
CA TRP A 160 14.32 5.58 4.39
C TRP A 160 14.50 6.54 5.56
N ALA A 161 15.73 6.76 6.00
CA ALA A 161 16.07 7.64 7.12
C ALA A 161 15.96 9.14 6.79
N LYS A 162 15.94 9.51 5.52
CA LYS A 162 15.79 10.90 5.07
C LYS A 162 14.33 11.29 4.87
#